data_2cf3262e21978118bcb40385ce93431e
#
_entry.id   2cf3262e21978118bcb40385ce93431e
#
_cell.length_a   1.000
_cell.length_b   1.000
_cell.length_c   1.000
_cell.angle_alpha   90.00
_cell.angle_beta   90.00
_cell.angle_gamma   90.00
#
_symmetry.space_group_name_H-M   'P 1'
#
loop_
_entity.id
_entity.type
_entity.pdbx_description
1 polymer ?
#
loop_
_entity_poly.entity_id
_entity_poly.type
_entity_poly.pdbx_seq_one_letter_code
_entity_poly.pdbx_strand_id
1 'polypeptide(L)' 'MGGDPFRRFAARRFTRDDLDRLTQEEERVLLGRRRKSPAEMAWEMHMSVESIHRRQRSIIEKLRAGE' A
#
# COMPACT_ATOMS: atom_id res chain seq x y z
N MET A 1 17.85 -12.18 -4.41
CA MET A 1 16.65 -12.40 -4.02
C MET A 1 15.74 -11.29 -3.94
N GLY A 2 14.76 -11.31 -4.62
CA GLY A 2 13.88 -10.22 -4.74
C GLY A 2 13.14 -9.96 -3.48
N GLY A 3 13.41 -8.89 -2.85
CA GLY A 3 12.56 -8.43 -1.79
C GLY A 3 11.24 -7.95 -2.35
N ASP A 4 10.33 -7.62 -1.49
CA ASP A 4 9.07 -7.00 -1.83
C ASP A 4 9.25 -5.48 -1.69
N PRO A 5 9.47 -4.76 -2.79
CA PRO A 5 9.77 -3.32 -2.70
C PRO A 5 8.64 -2.52 -2.07
N PHE A 6 7.40 -2.91 -2.30
CA PHE A 6 6.29 -2.20 -1.67
C PHE A 6 6.25 -2.45 -0.17
N ARG A 7 6.61 -3.65 0.26
CA ARG A 7 6.65 -3.96 1.68
C ARG A 7 7.67 -3.08 2.40
N ARG A 8 8.82 -2.84 1.78
CA ARG A 8 9.82 -1.92 2.33
C ARG A 8 9.28 -0.51 2.43
N PHE A 9 8.60 -0.09 1.37
CA PHE A 9 7.97 1.23 1.35
C PHE A 9 6.91 1.33 2.45
N ALA A 10 6.07 0.31 2.58
CA ALA A 10 4.99 0.29 3.58
C ALA A 10 5.51 0.25 5.01
N ALA A 11 6.73 -0.23 5.22
CA ALA A 11 7.33 -0.30 6.54
C ALA A 11 7.86 1.04 7.05
N ARG A 12 7.89 2.05 6.20
CA ARG A 12 8.33 3.39 6.58
C ARG A 12 7.35 4.00 7.57
N ARG A 13 7.81 5.02 8.27
CA ARG A 13 6.93 5.80 9.13
C ARG A 13 6.21 6.84 8.28
N PHE A 14 4.92 6.91 8.45
CA PHE A 14 4.11 7.91 7.77
C PHE A 14 3.44 8.80 8.79
N THR A 15 3.34 10.08 8.48
CA THR A 15 2.66 11.03 9.34
C THR A 15 1.16 10.91 9.13
N ARG A 16 0.39 11.52 10.01
CA ARG A 16 -1.05 11.61 9.84
C ARG A 16 -1.41 12.28 8.52
N ASP A 17 -0.67 13.33 8.17
CA ASP A 17 -0.90 14.04 6.91
C ASP A 17 -0.68 13.13 5.71
N ASP A 18 0.34 12.29 5.75
CA ASP A 18 0.57 11.32 4.68
C ASP A 18 -0.62 10.39 4.53
N LEU A 19 -1.09 9.85 5.62
CA LEU A 19 -2.21 8.91 5.59
C LEU A 19 -3.51 9.58 5.17
N ASP A 20 -3.68 10.85 5.50
CA ASP A 20 -4.88 11.60 5.10
C ASP A 20 -4.97 11.84 3.60
N ARG A 21 -3.86 11.71 2.87
CA ARG A 21 -3.86 11.80 1.41
C ARG A 21 -4.42 10.56 0.74
N LEU A 22 -4.53 9.48 1.48
CA LEU A 22 -4.98 8.20 0.96
C LEU A 22 -6.46 8.01 1.21
N THR A 23 -7.09 7.26 0.31
CA THR A 23 -8.45 6.80 0.58
C THR A 23 -8.38 5.74 1.68
N GLN A 24 -9.51 5.42 2.25
CA GLN A 24 -9.61 4.41 3.28
C GLN A 24 -9.07 3.05 2.79
N GLU A 25 -9.41 2.68 1.56
CA GLU A 25 -8.92 1.43 0.98
C GLU A 25 -7.41 1.45 0.79
N GLU A 26 -6.88 2.58 0.32
CA GLU A 26 -5.43 2.72 0.13
C GLU A 26 -4.70 2.62 1.45
N GLU A 27 -5.23 3.25 2.48
CA GLU A 27 -4.63 3.16 3.81
C GLU A 27 -4.60 1.72 4.29
N ARG A 28 -5.69 0.97 4.08
CA ARG A 28 -5.73 -0.45 4.45
C ARG A 28 -4.69 -1.27 3.70
N VAL A 29 -4.53 -0.99 2.41
CA VAL A 29 -3.51 -1.68 1.62
C VAL A 29 -2.12 -1.37 2.15
N LEU A 30 -1.83 -0.09 2.38
CA LEU A 30 -0.53 0.33 2.88
C LEU A 30 -0.19 -0.36 4.20
N LEU A 31 -1.08 -0.28 5.15
CA LEU A 31 -0.84 -0.84 6.48
C LEU A 31 -0.82 -2.37 6.46
N GLY A 32 -1.69 -2.98 5.68
CA GLY A 32 -1.74 -4.44 5.58
C GLY A 32 -0.53 -5.02 4.89
N ARG A 33 0.00 -4.30 3.89
CA ARG A 33 1.15 -4.78 3.14
C ARG A 33 2.45 -4.79 3.94
N ARG A 34 2.46 -4.21 5.10
CA ARG A 34 3.60 -4.31 6.02
C ARG A 34 3.88 -5.76 6.40
N ARG A 35 2.84 -6.59 6.43
CA ARG A 35 2.95 -7.99 6.87
C ARG A 35 2.40 -8.99 5.86
N LYS A 36 1.54 -8.55 4.96
CA LYS A 36 0.81 -9.43 4.05
C LYS A 36 1.29 -9.27 2.61
N SER A 37 1.23 -10.37 1.87
CA SER A 37 1.54 -10.34 0.45
C SER A 37 0.39 -9.71 -0.33
N PRO A 38 0.60 -9.31 -1.59
CA PRO A 38 -0.50 -8.81 -2.42
C PRO A 38 -1.63 -9.82 -2.55
N ALA A 39 -1.31 -11.11 -2.65
CA ALA A 39 -2.33 -12.14 -2.76
C ALA A 39 -3.19 -12.24 -1.50
N GLU A 40 -2.56 -12.14 -0.34
CA GLU A 40 -3.28 -12.15 0.92
C GLU A 40 -4.19 -10.94 1.07
N MET A 41 -3.69 -9.76 0.67
CA MET A 41 -4.50 -8.54 0.72
C MET A 41 -5.68 -8.63 -0.24
N ALA A 42 -5.44 -9.15 -1.44
CA ALA A 42 -6.49 -9.31 -2.43
C ALA A 42 -7.60 -10.20 -1.90
N TRP A 43 -7.22 -11.32 -1.32
CA TRP A 43 -8.19 -12.24 -0.74
C TRP A 43 -8.99 -11.60 0.38
N GLU A 44 -8.29 -10.91 1.27
CA GLU A 44 -8.91 -10.28 2.44
C GLU A 44 -9.85 -9.14 2.05
N MET A 45 -9.50 -8.38 1.04
CA MET A 45 -10.29 -7.24 0.59
C MET A 45 -11.26 -7.58 -0.54
N HIS A 46 -11.35 -8.85 -0.91
CA HIS A 46 -12.22 -9.32 -1.99
C HIS A 46 -11.92 -8.60 -3.32
N MET A 47 -10.65 -8.49 -3.63
CA MET A 47 -10.17 -7.83 -4.85
C MET A 47 -9.22 -8.75 -5.59
N SER A 48 -8.94 -8.41 -6.84
CA SER A 48 -7.91 -9.13 -7.58
C SER A 48 -6.53 -8.62 -7.16
N VAL A 49 -5.51 -9.44 -7.39
CA VAL A 49 -4.13 -9.04 -7.12
C VAL A 49 -3.77 -7.82 -7.97
N GLU A 50 -4.28 -7.78 -9.20
CA GLU A 50 -4.06 -6.64 -10.08
C GLU A 50 -4.60 -5.34 -9.50
N SER A 51 -5.77 -5.41 -8.88
CA SER A 51 -6.33 -4.23 -8.19
C SER A 51 -5.45 -3.78 -7.03
N ILE A 52 -4.88 -4.73 -6.29
CA ILE A 52 -3.95 -4.39 -5.21
C ILE A 52 -2.73 -3.67 -5.78
N HIS A 53 -2.18 -4.16 -6.88
CA HIS A 53 -1.02 -3.51 -7.52
C HIS A 53 -1.34 -2.09 -7.98
N ARG A 54 -2.53 -1.87 -8.52
CA ARG A 54 -2.95 -0.52 -8.91
C ARG A 54 -3.01 0.41 -7.70
N ARG A 55 -3.55 -0.06 -6.61
CA ARG A 55 -3.64 0.74 -5.39
C ARG A 55 -2.27 1.04 -4.82
N GLN A 56 -1.36 0.08 -4.89
CA GLN A 56 0.01 0.30 -4.46
C GLN A 56 0.68 1.41 -5.26
N ARG A 57 0.46 1.40 -6.57
CA ARG A 57 1.00 2.43 -7.45
C ARG A 57 0.42 3.81 -7.10
N SER A 58 -0.87 3.87 -6.89
CA SER A 58 -1.55 5.11 -6.51
C SER A 58 -1.02 5.64 -5.17
N ILE A 59 -0.82 4.75 -4.20
CA ILE A 59 -0.29 5.12 -2.90
C ILE A 59 1.10 5.75 -3.04
N ILE A 60 1.97 5.11 -3.82
CA ILE A 60 3.31 5.62 -4.04
C ILE A 60 3.27 7.01 -4.68
N GLU A 61 2.44 7.18 -5.68
CA GLU A 61 2.31 8.48 -6.35
C GLU A 61 1.85 9.58 -5.40
N LYS A 62 0.85 9.28 -4.60
CA LYS A 62 0.30 10.25 -3.66
C LYS A 62 1.31 10.64 -2.57
N LEU A 63 2.04 9.68 -2.06
CA LEU A 63 2.98 9.94 -0.98
C LEU A 63 4.28 10.56 -1.49
N ARG A 64 4.67 10.26 -2.72
CA ARG A 64 5.84 10.90 -3.33
C ARG A 64 5.58 12.35 -3.68
N ALA A 65 4.38 12.66 -4.08
CA ALA A 65 4.03 14.03 -4.45
C ALA A 65 4.16 15.01 -3.29
N GLY A 66 4.21 14.51 -2.07
CA GLY A 66 4.37 15.35 -0.90
C GLY A 66 5.82 15.56 -0.45
N GLU A 67 6.76 14.96 -1.15
CA GLU A 67 8.18 15.09 -0.80
C GLU A 67 8.79 16.38 -1.31
#